data_14a3af9888672093b6e577552fdee5dd
#
_entry.id   14a3af9888672093b6e577552fdee5dd
#
_cell.length_a   1.000
_cell.length_b   1.000
_cell.length_c   1.000
_cell.angle_alpha   90.00
_cell.angle_beta   90.00
_cell.angle_gamma   90.00
#
_symmetry.space_group_name_H-M   'P 1'
#
loop_
_entity.id
_entity.type
_entity.pdbx_description
1 polymer ?
#
loop_
_entity_poly.entity_id
_entity_poly.type
_entity_poly.pdbx_seq_one_letter_code
_entity_poly.pdbx_strand_id
1 'polypeptide(L)'
;MKIAKSLAPVIGVLLASLAGLTFLITPYMFKAKAENVAMAVEFNCHAAAAWIALDKGLFKDEGLNITTIETFATGLELAAALTRGDIGVAWACLGPAIMAYARGVPIVIVAQTHLHGYAIVVRPGLTSINQLNGSVVACSGKGSSTYLLLKLAFEKYHLEPKEIRQMKPSEAVNALITCQIDAASLPEHYVTLEAEHGNCTVLLRSQDIWPEMPGSVLVVRRELLERSPELVSKLIRATVKATLMINGNLVGSAAVVANRLGISLEDTYESMSWLSYQNEIDMDSFQRYVDLMVKYGVLEKSLYIREIIDSTLLSQALGCRG
;
A
#
# COMPACT_ATOMS: atom_id res chain seq x y z
N MET A 1 74.63 -18.45 -22.27
CA MET A 1 73.34 -18.54 -22.97
C MET A 1 72.52 -19.76 -22.53
N LYS A 2 72.53 -20.17 -21.22
CA LYS A 2 71.77 -21.32 -20.69
C LYS A 2 70.82 -20.99 -19.54
N ILE A 3 70.82 -19.76 -19.10
CA ILE A 3 69.92 -19.34 -17.92
C ILE A 3 68.53 -18.83 -18.37
N ALA A 4 68.39 -18.40 -19.63
CA ALA A 4 67.13 -17.86 -20.13
C ALA A 4 66.03 -18.92 -20.44
N LYS A 5 66.37 -20.21 -20.55
CA LYS A 5 65.40 -21.28 -20.89
C LYS A 5 64.71 -21.89 -19.68
N SER A 6 65.10 -21.59 -18.44
CA SER A 6 64.57 -22.18 -17.20
C SER A 6 63.48 -21.26 -16.53
N LEU A 7 63.41 -20.00 -16.91
CA LEU A 7 62.51 -19.05 -16.31
C LEU A 7 61.09 -18.95 -16.98
N ALA A 8 61.01 -19.37 -18.23
CA ALA A 8 59.76 -19.29 -19.00
C ALA A 8 58.58 -20.10 -18.39
N PRO A 9 58.76 -21.35 -17.92
CA PRO A 9 57.68 -22.11 -17.31
C PRO A 9 57.24 -21.56 -15.94
N VAL A 10 58.17 -20.97 -15.16
CA VAL A 10 57.86 -20.41 -13.85
C VAL A 10 57.03 -19.12 -13.98
N ILE A 11 57.33 -18.27 -14.97
CA ILE A 11 56.56 -17.05 -15.26
C ILE A 11 55.14 -17.41 -15.77
N GLY A 12 55.04 -18.45 -16.62
CA GLY A 12 53.73 -18.92 -17.10
C GLY A 12 52.81 -19.45 -15.99
N VAL A 13 53.36 -20.19 -15.02
CA VAL A 13 52.61 -20.70 -13.86
C VAL A 13 52.19 -19.55 -12.91
N LEU A 14 53.05 -18.56 -12.69
CA LEU A 14 52.76 -17.38 -11.88
C LEU A 14 51.67 -16.49 -12.52
N LEU A 15 51.69 -16.29 -13.83
CA LEU A 15 50.67 -15.54 -14.55
C LEU A 15 49.33 -16.27 -14.60
N ALA A 16 49.32 -17.60 -14.74
CA ALA A 16 48.11 -18.41 -14.70
C ALA A 16 47.49 -18.46 -13.29
N SER A 17 48.31 -18.48 -12.22
CA SER A 17 47.83 -18.43 -10.84
C SER A 17 47.31 -17.03 -10.48
N LEU A 18 47.90 -15.96 -10.99
CA LEU A 18 47.35 -14.59 -10.81
C LEU A 18 46.04 -14.40 -11.57
N ALA A 19 45.88 -14.91 -12.78
CA ALA A 19 44.63 -14.87 -13.55
C ALA A 19 43.53 -15.73 -12.92
N GLY A 20 43.88 -16.90 -12.37
CA GLY A 20 42.95 -17.75 -11.62
C GLY A 20 42.48 -17.11 -10.30
N LEU A 21 43.38 -16.41 -9.60
CA LEU A 21 43.04 -15.70 -8.36
C LEU A 21 42.14 -14.48 -8.63
N THR A 22 42.38 -13.74 -9.72
CA THR A 22 41.50 -12.63 -10.13
C THR A 22 40.11 -13.11 -10.52
N PHE A 23 39.98 -14.29 -11.14
CA PHE A 23 38.65 -14.85 -11.53
C PHE A 23 37.88 -15.40 -10.34
N LEU A 24 38.54 -15.82 -9.25
CA LEU A 24 37.92 -16.28 -8.00
C LEU A 24 37.58 -15.13 -7.05
N ILE A 25 38.24 -13.98 -7.15
CA ILE A 25 38.05 -12.85 -6.27
C ILE A 25 37.04 -11.84 -6.84
N THR A 26 36.88 -11.77 -8.19
CA THR A 26 35.95 -10.84 -8.84
C THR A 26 34.49 -11.00 -8.42
N PRO A 27 33.91 -12.17 -8.21
CA PRO A 27 32.55 -12.27 -7.69
C PRO A 27 32.39 -11.87 -6.21
N TYR A 28 33.48 -11.83 -5.44
CA TYR A 28 33.46 -11.45 -4.03
C TYR A 28 33.62 -9.94 -3.78
N MET A 29 34.18 -9.19 -4.74
CA MET A 29 34.49 -7.78 -4.55
C MET A 29 33.37 -6.79 -4.94
N PHE A 30 32.28 -7.25 -5.56
CA PHE A 30 31.15 -6.38 -5.94
C PHE A 30 29.81 -6.86 -5.39
N LYS A 31 29.74 -7.16 -4.11
CA LYS A 31 28.46 -7.15 -3.46
C LYS A 31 28.12 -5.67 -3.26
N ALA A 32 27.32 -5.09 -4.16
CA ALA A 32 26.82 -3.74 -4.00
C ALA A 32 26.29 -3.59 -2.58
N LYS A 33 26.73 -2.54 -1.88
CA LYS A 33 26.26 -2.26 -0.51
C LYS A 33 24.75 -2.09 -0.59
N ALA A 34 24.00 -2.84 0.24
CA ALA A 34 22.56 -2.74 0.28
C ALA A 34 22.14 -1.30 0.60
N GLU A 35 21.16 -0.81 -0.13
CA GLU A 35 20.64 0.54 0.06
C GLU A 35 19.64 0.55 1.22
N ASN A 36 19.88 1.44 2.19
CA ASN A 36 19.02 1.56 3.37
C ASN A 36 17.73 2.29 3.05
N VAL A 37 16.60 1.75 3.48
CA VAL A 37 15.27 2.30 3.28
C VAL A 37 14.51 2.33 4.59
N ALA A 38 13.97 3.48 4.95
CA ALA A 38 12.91 3.63 5.94
C ALA A 38 11.56 3.68 5.22
N MET A 39 10.59 2.88 5.64
CA MET A 39 9.28 2.80 5.02
C MET A 39 8.15 2.95 6.03
N ALA A 40 6.99 3.36 5.54
CA ALA A 40 5.77 3.46 6.31
C ALA A 40 4.62 2.66 5.67
N VAL A 41 3.74 2.14 6.51
CA VAL A 41 2.56 1.38 6.09
C VAL A 41 1.36 1.67 6.99
N GLU A 42 0.17 1.50 6.47
CA GLU A 42 -1.02 1.39 7.30
C GLU A 42 -1.08 0.02 7.96
N PHE A 43 -1.44 -0.03 9.26
CA PHE A 43 -1.51 -1.27 10.03
C PHE A 43 -2.82 -2.01 9.76
N ASN A 44 -2.96 -2.53 8.56
CA ASN A 44 -4.13 -3.28 8.09
C ASN A 44 -3.78 -4.17 6.88
N CYS A 45 -4.75 -4.89 6.33
CA CYS A 45 -4.57 -5.77 5.17
C CYS A 45 -4.21 -5.04 3.86
N HIS A 46 -4.41 -3.72 3.79
CA HIS A 46 -4.06 -2.91 2.62
C HIS A 46 -2.55 -2.84 2.38
N ALA A 47 -1.75 -3.04 3.43
CA ALA A 47 -0.29 -3.10 3.36
C ALA A 47 0.27 -4.50 3.02
N ALA A 48 -0.58 -5.47 2.62
CA ALA A 48 -0.18 -6.86 2.41
C ALA A 48 1.04 -6.99 1.48
N ALA A 49 1.08 -6.25 0.36
CA ALA A 49 2.22 -6.30 -0.56
C ALA A 49 3.55 -5.91 0.11
N ALA A 50 3.52 -4.90 1.01
CA ALA A 50 4.70 -4.50 1.78
C ALA A 50 5.11 -5.57 2.80
N TRP A 51 4.14 -6.16 3.53
CA TRP A 51 4.40 -7.21 4.50
C TRP A 51 4.96 -8.48 3.86
N ILE A 52 4.40 -8.90 2.72
CA ILE A 52 4.89 -10.04 1.94
C ILE A 52 6.29 -9.76 1.40
N ALA A 53 6.54 -8.58 0.82
CA ALA A 53 7.86 -8.22 0.31
C ALA A 53 8.94 -8.27 1.42
N LEU A 54 8.59 -7.84 2.62
CA LEU A 54 9.47 -7.86 3.78
C LEU A 54 9.73 -9.30 4.26
N ASP A 55 8.66 -10.07 4.51
CA ASP A 55 8.73 -11.41 5.11
C ASP A 55 9.41 -12.42 4.18
N LYS A 56 9.11 -12.35 2.89
CA LYS A 56 9.71 -13.21 1.87
C LYS A 56 11.09 -12.75 1.40
N GLY A 57 11.62 -11.67 1.97
CA GLY A 57 12.95 -11.17 1.66
C GLY A 57 13.08 -10.51 0.28
N LEU A 58 11.96 -10.15 -0.38
CA LEU A 58 11.98 -9.60 -1.74
C LEU A 58 12.72 -8.26 -1.82
N PHE A 59 12.65 -7.44 -0.77
CA PHE A 59 13.48 -6.23 -0.69
C PHE A 59 14.97 -6.54 -0.65
N LYS A 60 15.35 -7.55 0.14
CA LYS A 60 16.75 -8.00 0.24
C LYS A 60 17.27 -8.58 -1.06
N ASP A 61 16.43 -9.32 -1.80
CA ASP A 61 16.76 -9.89 -3.10
C ASP A 61 17.01 -8.80 -4.15
N GLU A 62 16.32 -7.66 -4.03
CA GLU A 62 16.58 -6.46 -4.83
C GLU A 62 17.77 -5.63 -4.30
N GLY A 63 18.45 -6.04 -3.24
CA GLY A 63 19.57 -5.32 -2.64
C GLY A 63 19.17 -4.14 -1.76
N LEU A 64 17.93 -4.12 -1.26
CA LEU A 64 17.43 -3.13 -0.31
C LEU A 64 17.53 -3.66 1.12
N ASN A 65 17.95 -2.81 2.05
CA ASN A 65 17.96 -3.07 3.48
C ASN A 65 16.90 -2.19 4.16
N ILE A 66 15.80 -2.79 4.56
CA ILE A 66 14.74 -2.09 5.29
C ILE A 66 15.20 -1.88 6.74
N THR A 67 15.53 -0.64 7.09
CA THR A 67 16.07 -0.28 8.40
C THR A 67 15.01 0.09 9.41
N THR A 68 13.89 0.63 8.93
CA THR A 68 12.79 1.11 9.78
C THR A 68 11.46 0.85 9.07
N ILE A 69 10.47 0.43 9.84
CA ILE A 69 9.09 0.29 9.41
C ILE A 69 8.23 1.03 10.43
N GLU A 70 7.62 2.11 9.99
CA GLU A 70 6.63 2.82 10.79
C GLU A 70 5.22 2.39 10.40
N THR A 71 4.38 2.16 11.40
CA THR A 71 2.99 1.73 11.20
C THR A 71 2.03 2.79 11.71
N PHE A 72 0.96 3.02 10.96
CA PHE A 72 -0.05 4.03 11.25
C PHE A 72 -1.44 3.40 11.28
N ALA A 73 -2.28 3.83 12.22
CA ALA A 73 -3.64 3.33 12.34
C ALA A 73 -4.55 3.81 11.20
N THR A 74 -4.22 4.95 10.59
CA THR A 74 -4.99 5.53 9.47
C THR A 74 -4.07 6.12 8.40
N GLY A 75 -4.55 6.15 7.16
CA GLY A 75 -3.84 6.82 6.06
C GLY A 75 -3.66 8.32 6.27
N LEU A 76 -4.54 8.98 7.04
CA LEU A 76 -4.38 10.39 7.39
C LEU A 76 -3.20 10.63 8.33
N GLU A 77 -2.97 9.74 9.30
CA GLU A 77 -1.78 9.79 10.17
C GLU A 77 -0.49 9.55 9.36
N LEU A 78 -0.51 8.56 8.44
CA LEU A 78 0.61 8.29 7.54
C LEU A 78 0.90 9.49 6.63
N ALA A 79 -0.12 10.12 6.03
CA ALA A 79 0.04 11.32 5.21
C ALA A 79 0.63 12.51 6.00
N ALA A 80 0.27 12.64 7.28
CA ALA A 80 0.88 13.64 8.17
C ALA A 80 2.37 13.37 8.41
N ALA A 81 2.78 12.11 8.54
CA ALA A 81 4.19 11.72 8.67
C ALA A 81 4.98 12.00 7.36
N LEU A 82 4.41 11.69 6.19
CA LEU A 82 4.98 12.09 4.89
C LEU A 82 5.17 13.60 4.79
N THR A 83 4.22 14.38 5.34
CA THR A 83 4.28 15.85 5.32
C THR A 83 5.45 16.38 6.15
N ARG A 84 5.76 15.78 7.29
CA ARG A 84 6.93 16.16 8.12
C ARG A 84 8.27 15.84 7.46
N GLY A 85 8.31 14.94 6.49
CA GLY A 85 9.52 14.59 5.76
C GLY A 85 10.34 13.45 6.39
N ASP A 86 9.85 12.85 7.46
CA ASP A 86 10.55 11.78 8.17
C ASP A 86 10.56 10.48 7.36
N ILE A 87 9.60 10.33 6.44
CA ILE A 87 9.38 9.12 5.64
C ILE A 87 9.59 9.42 4.17
N GLY A 88 10.37 8.57 3.49
CA GLY A 88 10.65 8.68 2.06
C GLY A 88 9.84 7.74 1.17
N VAL A 89 9.32 6.64 1.74
CA VAL A 89 8.61 5.55 1.04
C VAL A 89 7.41 5.11 1.87
N ALA A 90 6.24 4.97 1.25
CA ALA A 90 5.04 4.53 1.96
C ALA A 90 4.09 3.71 1.09
N TRP A 91 3.45 2.71 1.70
CA TRP A 91 2.25 2.05 1.19
C TRP A 91 1.05 2.69 1.88
N ALA A 92 0.36 3.57 1.17
CA ALA A 92 -0.65 4.48 1.73
C ALA A 92 -1.95 4.43 0.94
N CYS A 93 -3.09 4.69 1.58
CA CYS A 93 -4.36 4.90 0.89
C CYS A 93 -4.27 6.09 -0.09
N LEU A 94 -4.94 5.98 -1.23
CA LEU A 94 -4.89 6.96 -2.31
C LEU A 94 -5.37 8.35 -1.87
N GLY A 95 -6.50 8.45 -1.17
CA GLY A 95 -7.07 9.74 -0.75
C GLY A 95 -6.13 10.57 0.11
N PRO A 96 -5.58 10.04 1.21
CA PRO A 96 -4.56 10.71 2.02
C PRO A 96 -3.30 11.10 1.24
N ALA A 97 -2.84 10.28 0.28
CA ALA A 97 -1.70 10.62 -0.57
C ALA A 97 -2.01 11.84 -1.46
N ILE A 98 -3.18 11.87 -2.10
CA ILE A 98 -3.66 13.02 -2.88
C ILE A 98 -3.72 14.29 -2.00
N MET A 99 -4.26 14.17 -0.77
CA MET A 99 -4.32 15.29 0.16
C MET A 99 -2.94 15.82 0.55
N ALA A 100 -1.98 14.93 0.79
CA ALA A 100 -0.60 15.34 1.10
C ALA A 100 -0.01 16.13 -0.07
N TYR A 101 -0.16 15.63 -1.30
CA TYR A 101 0.29 16.34 -2.50
C TYR A 101 -0.38 17.71 -2.66
N ALA A 102 -1.71 17.78 -2.52
CA ALA A 102 -2.46 19.03 -2.63
C ALA A 102 -2.03 20.09 -1.59
N ARG A 103 -1.45 19.66 -0.48
CA ARG A 103 -0.83 20.54 0.55
C ARG A 103 0.63 20.87 0.26
N GLY A 104 1.15 20.51 -0.91
CA GLY A 104 2.51 20.83 -1.36
C GLY A 104 3.58 19.81 -0.94
N VAL A 105 3.20 18.63 -0.43
CA VAL A 105 4.18 17.58 -0.14
C VAL A 105 4.72 17.01 -1.45
N PRO A 106 6.04 17.04 -1.70
CA PRO A 106 6.63 16.60 -2.96
C PRO A 106 6.72 15.07 -3.01
N ILE A 107 5.59 14.41 -3.25
CA ILE A 107 5.47 12.96 -3.39
C ILE A 107 5.07 12.57 -4.81
N VAL A 108 5.32 11.31 -5.16
CA VAL A 108 4.95 10.68 -6.43
C VAL A 108 4.37 9.31 -6.15
N ILE A 109 3.25 8.99 -6.78
CA ILE A 109 2.66 7.66 -6.81
C ILE A 109 3.35 6.88 -7.94
N VAL A 110 3.93 5.73 -7.61
CA VAL A 110 4.72 4.93 -8.55
C VAL A 110 4.13 3.56 -8.86
N ALA A 111 3.16 3.09 -8.06
CA ALA A 111 2.38 1.89 -8.33
C ALA A 111 1.07 1.91 -7.53
N GLN A 112 0.06 1.23 -8.02
CA GLN A 112 -1.09 0.82 -7.21
C GLN A 112 -0.74 -0.48 -6.46
N THR A 113 -1.44 -0.79 -5.36
CA THR A 113 -1.22 -2.05 -4.62
C THR A 113 -2.47 -2.92 -4.53
N HIS A 114 -3.64 -2.32 -4.57
CA HIS A 114 -4.93 -3.03 -4.62
C HIS A 114 -6.09 -2.10 -4.97
N LEU A 115 -7.21 -2.70 -5.35
CA LEU A 115 -8.54 -2.10 -5.38
C LEU A 115 -9.32 -2.53 -4.13
N HIS A 116 -10.36 -1.76 -3.76
CA HIS A 116 -11.35 -2.11 -2.73
C HIS A 116 -10.80 -2.20 -1.31
N GLY A 117 -11.38 -3.11 -0.50
CA GLY A 117 -11.00 -3.31 0.89
C GLY A 117 -11.68 -2.35 1.88
N TYR A 118 -12.86 -1.80 1.52
CA TYR A 118 -13.68 -0.95 2.39
C TYR A 118 -15.12 -1.39 2.38
N ALA A 119 -15.82 -1.23 3.52
CA ALA A 119 -17.25 -1.49 3.60
C ALA A 119 -17.95 -0.56 4.59
N ILE A 120 -19.28 -0.48 4.48
CA ILE A 120 -20.16 0.13 5.46
C ILE A 120 -20.75 -0.98 6.32
N VAL A 121 -20.41 -0.95 7.60
CA VAL A 121 -20.83 -1.90 8.63
C VAL A 121 -21.79 -1.21 9.58
N VAL A 122 -22.85 -1.88 9.98
CA VAL A 122 -23.85 -1.36 10.90
C VAL A 122 -23.89 -2.16 12.18
N ARG A 123 -24.28 -1.50 13.26
CA ARG A 123 -24.49 -2.11 14.57
C ARG A 123 -25.54 -3.21 14.53
N PRO A 124 -25.58 -4.10 15.50
CA PRO A 124 -26.63 -5.12 15.63
C PRO A 124 -28.04 -4.51 15.55
N GLY A 125 -28.93 -5.19 14.84
CA GLY A 125 -30.34 -4.80 14.67
C GLY A 125 -30.63 -3.88 13.49
N LEU A 126 -29.61 -3.38 12.78
CA LEU A 126 -29.76 -2.69 11.49
C LEU A 126 -29.42 -3.66 10.35
N THR A 127 -30.24 -3.66 9.29
CA THR A 127 -30.13 -4.61 8.17
C THR A 127 -30.33 -3.97 6.80
N SER A 128 -30.64 -2.66 6.75
CA SER A 128 -30.91 -1.96 5.49
C SER A 128 -30.23 -0.62 5.45
N ILE A 129 -29.71 -0.27 4.27
CA ILE A 129 -29.05 1.00 4.01
C ILE A 129 -29.97 2.21 4.27
N ASN A 130 -31.28 2.07 4.03
CA ASN A 130 -32.27 3.14 4.24
C ASN A 130 -32.43 3.52 5.72
N GLN A 131 -32.06 2.63 6.65
CA GLN A 131 -32.08 2.92 8.09
C GLN A 131 -30.94 3.88 8.50
N LEU A 132 -30.02 4.19 7.60
CA LEU A 132 -28.95 5.16 7.84
C LEU A 132 -29.40 6.61 7.60
N ASN A 133 -30.62 6.85 7.15
CA ASN A 133 -31.15 8.22 7.09
C ASN A 133 -31.33 8.79 8.50
N GLY A 134 -30.77 9.95 8.80
CA GLY A 134 -30.74 10.54 10.12
C GLY A 134 -29.87 9.86 11.17
N SER A 135 -29.01 8.90 10.77
CA SER A 135 -28.13 8.12 11.65
C SER A 135 -26.83 8.86 12.01
N VAL A 136 -26.16 8.36 13.05
CA VAL A 136 -24.79 8.75 13.40
C VAL A 136 -23.82 7.72 12.81
N VAL A 137 -22.94 8.16 11.93
CA VAL A 137 -22.00 7.28 11.24
C VAL A 137 -20.55 7.69 11.49
N ALA A 138 -19.63 6.75 11.37
CA ALA A 138 -18.20 7.02 11.54
C ALA A 138 -17.38 6.66 10.30
N CYS A 139 -16.24 7.31 10.15
CA CYS A 139 -15.18 6.98 9.21
C CYS A 139 -13.82 7.48 9.71
N SER A 140 -12.73 7.15 9.04
CA SER A 140 -11.38 7.60 9.43
C SER A 140 -11.14 9.11 9.31
N GLY A 141 -12.10 9.84 8.75
CA GLY A 141 -12.07 11.30 8.63
C GLY A 141 -12.15 11.80 7.19
N LYS A 142 -12.40 13.09 7.05
CA LYS A 142 -12.53 13.79 5.78
C LYS A 142 -11.24 13.64 4.97
N GLY A 143 -11.35 13.08 3.76
CA GLY A 143 -10.22 12.79 2.89
C GLY A 143 -9.72 11.34 2.92
N SER A 144 -10.23 10.50 3.82
CA SER A 144 -9.99 9.06 3.78
C SER A 144 -10.85 8.36 2.72
N SER A 145 -10.42 7.18 2.27
CA SER A 145 -11.24 6.34 1.36
C SER A 145 -12.56 5.90 2.00
N THR A 146 -12.57 5.70 3.32
CA THR A 146 -13.78 5.38 4.08
C THR A 146 -14.78 6.53 4.09
N TYR A 147 -14.32 7.80 4.17
CA TYR A 147 -15.20 8.98 4.01
C TYR A 147 -15.77 9.05 2.60
N LEU A 148 -14.95 8.80 1.58
CA LEU A 148 -15.39 8.82 0.19
C LEU A 148 -16.46 7.76 -0.07
N LEU A 149 -16.29 6.55 0.45
CA LEU A 149 -17.29 5.48 0.33
C LEU A 149 -18.63 5.87 0.97
N LEU A 150 -18.62 6.47 2.18
CA LEU A 150 -19.85 6.98 2.82
C LEU A 150 -20.55 8.02 1.94
N LYS A 151 -19.80 8.99 1.41
CA LYS A 151 -20.40 10.05 0.58
C LYS A 151 -21.02 9.50 -0.70
N LEU A 152 -20.34 8.54 -1.35
CA LEU A 152 -20.86 7.86 -2.54
C LEU A 152 -22.13 7.05 -2.22
N ALA A 153 -22.14 6.30 -1.11
CA ALA A 153 -23.28 5.51 -0.70
C ALA A 153 -24.49 6.41 -0.38
N PHE A 154 -24.28 7.45 0.40
CA PHE A 154 -25.36 8.37 0.79
C PHE A 154 -25.94 9.12 -0.42
N GLU A 155 -25.11 9.53 -1.37
CA GLU A 155 -25.57 10.11 -2.63
C GLU A 155 -26.40 9.10 -3.45
N LYS A 156 -25.87 7.87 -3.63
CA LYS A 156 -26.52 6.81 -4.41
C LYS A 156 -27.91 6.44 -3.87
N TYR A 157 -28.07 6.43 -2.54
CA TYR A 157 -29.31 6.03 -1.88
C TYR A 157 -30.12 7.21 -1.36
N HIS A 158 -29.74 8.47 -1.68
CA HIS A 158 -30.42 9.70 -1.26
C HIS A 158 -30.61 9.78 0.26
N LEU A 159 -29.55 9.50 1.03
CA LEU A 159 -29.55 9.48 2.48
C LEU A 159 -28.82 10.69 3.05
N GLU A 160 -29.30 11.21 4.17
CA GLU A 160 -28.66 12.27 4.94
C GLU A 160 -28.40 11.78 6.37
N PRO A 161 -27.13 11.56 6.76
CA PRO A 161 -26.80 11.21 8.13
C PRO A 161 -27.00 12.44 9.03
N LYS A 162 -27.37 12.21 10.30
CA LYS A 162 -27.39 13.25 11.32
C LYS A 162 -25.99 13.80 11.59
N GLU A 163 -25.00 12.90 11.58
CA GLU A 163 -23.61 13.23 11.91
C GLU A 163 -22.64 12.24 11.25
N ILE A 164 -21.51 12.73 10.76
CA ILE A 164 -20.36 11.90 10.35
C ILE A 164 -19.23 12.18 11.34
N ARG A 165 -18.89 11.20 12.18
CA ARG A 165 -17.80 11.28 13.16
C ARG A 165 -16.48 10.80 12.58
N GLN A 166 -15.40 11.53 12.89
CA GLN A 166 -14.07 11.04 12.65
C GLN A 166 -13.64 10.14 13.81
N MET A 167 -13.34 8.88 13.52
CA MET A 167 -12.88 7.89 14.49
C MET A 167 -11.80 7.00 13.87
N LYS A 168 -10.85 6.54 14.67
CA LYS A 168 -9.94 5.46 14.23
C LYS A 168 -10.75 4.17 14.02
N PRO A 169 -10.34 3.27 13.11
CA PRO A 169 -11.10 2.04 12.86
C PRO A 169 -11.40 1.24 14.13
N SER A 170 -10.42 1.06 15.03
CA SER A 170 -10.61 0.35 16.31
C SER A 170 -11.57 1.05 17.27
N GLU A 171 -11.63 2.39 17.26
CA GLU A 171 -12.58 3.16 18.07
C GLU A 171 -14.01 3.05 17.48
N ALA A 172 -14.13 3.10 16.14
CA ALA A 172 -15.41 2.95 15.46
C ALA A 172 -16.01 1.55 15.66
N VAL A 173 -15.19 0.51 15.66
CA VAL A 173 -15.54 -0.88 16.02
C VAL A 173 -16.19 -0.91 17.42
N ASN A 174 -15.50 -0.40 18.42
CA ASN A 174 -16.05 -0.37 19.79
C ASN A 174 -17.35 0.43 19.89
N ALA A 175 -17.46 1.53 19.14
CA ALA A 175 -18.66 2.37 19.12
C ALA A 175 -19.84 1.68 18.43
N LEU A 176 -19.62 0.83 17.41
CA LEU A 176 -20.65 -0.01 16.79
C LEU A 176 -21.20 -1.05 17.76
N ILE A 177 -20.30 -1.83 18.39
CA ILE A 177 -20.68 -2.89 19.35
C ILE A 177 -21.45 -2.33 20.53
N THR A 178 -21.06 -1.16 21.01
CA THR A 178 -21.73 -0.48 22.15
C THR A 178 -22.90 0.39 21.72
N CYS A 179 -23.31 0.36 20.46
CA CYS A 179 -24.43 1.12 19.89
C CYS A 179 -24.30 2.65 20.09
N GLN A 180 -23.11 3.18 20.20
CA GLN A 180 -22.83 4.63 20.26
C GLN A 180 -22.88 5.31 18.89
N ILE A 181 -22.75 4.53 17.82
CA ILE A 181 -22.97 4.92 16.43
C ILE A 181 -23.81 3.86 15.73
N ASP A 182 -24.48 4.25 14.65
CA ASP A 182 -25.35 3.35 13.89
C ASP A 182 -24.58 2.58 12.79
N ALA A 183 -23.58 3.23 12.19
CA ALA A 183 -22.76 2.64 11.15
C ALA A 183 -21.33 3.19 11.16
N ALA A 184 -20.41 2.42 10.57
CA ALA A 184 -19.06 2.89 10.27
C ALA A 184 -18.64 2.44 8.87
N SER A 185 -17.94 3.30 8.14
CA SER A 185 -17.17 2.88 6.99
C SER A 185 -15.77 2.50 7.47
N LEU A 186 -15.39 1.24 7.28
CA LEU A 186 -14.18 0.63 7.81
C LEU A 186 -13.30 0.07 6.68
N PRO A 187 -11.98 0.05 6.87
CA PRO A 187 -11.08 -0.74 6.03
C PRO A 187 -11.05 -2.21 6.48
N GLU A 188 -10.71 -3.14 5.55
CA GLU A 188 -10.34 -4.50 5.94
C GLU A 188 -9.00 -4.46 6.71
N HIS A 189 -8.82 -5.17 7.78
CA HIS A 189 -9.51 -6.35 8.39
C HIS A 189 -10.67 -6.00 9.36
N TYR A 190 -10.84 -4.75 9.70
CA TYR A 190 -11.86 -4.35 10.69
C TYR A 190 -13.27 -4.74 10.24
N VAL A 191 -13.57 -4.71 8.93
CA VAL A 191 -14.88 -5.12 8.39
C VAL A 191 -15.15 -6.60 8.71
N THR A 192 -14.19 -7.47 8.40
CA THR A 192 -14.32 -8.91 8.62
C THR A 192 -14.45 -9.24 10.10
N LEU A 193 -13.62 -8.65 10.96
CA LEU A 193 -13.70 -8.89 12.40
C LEU A 193 -15.07 -8.52 12.98
N GLU A 194 -15.69 -7.43 12.50
CA GLU A 194 -17.00 -7.03 12.96
C GLU A 194 -18.14 -7.90 12.43
N ALA A 195 -18.02 -8.37 11.19
CA ALA A 195 -18.98 -9.29 10.61
C ALA A 195 -18.96 -10.66 11.31
N GLU A 196 -17.77 -11.19 11.61
CA GLU A 196 -17.60 -12.54 12.14
C GLU A 196 -17.72 -12.58 13.68
N HIS A 197 -17.24 -11.54 14.39
CA HIS A 197 -17.13 -11.59 15.86
C HIS A 197 -17.95 -10.48 16.56
N GLY A 198 -18.23 -9.37 15.88
CA GLY A 198 -18.94 -8.22 16.46
C GLY A 198 -20.46 -8.28 16.37
N ASN A 199 -21.02 -9.32 15.74
CA ASN A 199 -22.46 -9.43 15.44
C ASN A 199 -23.02 -8.19 14.68
N CYS A 200 -22.15 -7.55 13.90
CA CYS A 200 -22.48 -6.42 13.04
C CYS A 200 -22.81 -6.91 11.62
N THR A 201 -23.53 -6.08 10.86
CA THR A 201 -23.91 -6.44 9.48
C THR A 201 -23.14 -5.58 8.48
N VAL A 202 -22.52 -6.21 7.48
CA VAL A 202 -21.98 -5.50 6.32
C VAL A 202 -23.12 -5.18 5.37
N LEU A 203 -23.42 -3.89 5.17
CA LEU A 203 -24.48 -3.46 4.26
C LEU A 203 -24.02 -3.29 2.83
N LEU A 204 -22.84 -2.73 2.64
CA LEU A 204 -22.28 -2.40 1.32
C LEU A 204 -20.77 -2.52 1.37
N ARG A 205 -20.21 -3.12 0.33
CA ARG A 205 -18.76 -3.09 0.07
C ARG A 205 -18.43 -2.03 -0.99
N SER A 206 -17.19 -1.61 -1.04
CA SER A 206 -16.74 -0.58 -2.00
C SER A 206 -17.04 -0.95 -3.45
N GLN A 207 -16.90 -2.22 -3.84
CA GLN A 207 -17.19 -2.72 -5.18
C GLN A 207 -18.68 -2.63 -5.57
N ASP A 208 -19.61 -2.60 -4.60
CA ASP A 208 -21.04 -2.45 -4.85
C ASP A 208 -21.40 -1.01 -5.27
N ILE A 209 -20.54 -0.08 -4.94
CA ILE A 209 -20.69 1.36 -5.21
C ILE A 209 -19.82 1.79 -6.39
N TRP A 210 -18.60 1.33 -6.41
CA TRP A 210 -17.62 1.67 -7.43
C TRP A 210 -16.72 0.44 -7.70
N PRO A 211 -17.01 -0.34 -8.79
CA PRO A 211 -16.31 -1.59 -9.11
C PRO A 211 -14.79 -1.45 -9.29
N GLU A 212 -14.29 -0.28 -9.67
CA GLU A 212 -12.87 -0.01 -9.88
C GLU A 212 -12.30 0.92 -8.80
N MET A 213 -12.92 0.98 -7.61
CA MET A 213 -12.49 1.91 -6.56
C MET A 213 -11.02 1.67 -6.17
N PRO A 214 -10.12 2.64 -6.42
CA PRO A 214 -8.72 2.53 -6.03
C PRO A 214 -8.58 2.44 -4.51
N GLY A 215 -7.70 1.53 -4.06
CA GLY A 215 -7.37 1.33 -2.65
C GLY A 215 -6.11 2.07 -2.24
N SER A 216 -5.00 1.34 -2.09
CA SER A 216 -3.71 1.90 -1.69
C SER A 216 -2.69 1.93 -2.84
N VAL A 217 -1.66 2.72 -2.63
CA VAL A 217 -0.60 3.01 -3.59
C VAL A 217 0.78 2.96 -2.93
N LEU A 218 1.80 2.65 -3.71
CA LEU A 218 3.19 2.90 -3.35
C LEU A 218 3.53 4.35 -3.67
N VAL A 219 3.90 5.09 -2.65
CA VAL A 219 4.27 6.51 -2.71
C VAL A 219 5.73 6.67 -2.35
N VAL A 220 6.43 7.49 -3.09
CA VAL A 220 7.80 7.90 -2.77
C VAL A 220 7.92 9.43 -2.76
N ARG A 221 8.89 9.97 -2.03
CA ARG A 221 9.23 11.39 -2.19
C ARG A 221 9.83 11.63 -3.57
N ARG A 222 9.47 12.75 -4.20
CA ARG A 222 9.96 13.14 -5.53
C ARG A 222 11.49 13.20 -5.58
N GLU A 223 12.10 13.73 -4.53
CA GLU A 223 13.56 13.79 -4.40
C GLU A 223 14.20 12.38 -4.44
N LEU A 224 13.56 11.37 -3.86
CA LEU A 224 14.05 9.99 -3.90
C LEU A 224 14.01 9.42 -5.32
N LEU A 225 12.92 9.67 -6.05
CA LEU A 225 12.77 9.25 -7.44
C LEU A 225 13.82 9.93 -8.34
N GLU A 226 14.08 11.22 -8.15
CA GLU A 226 15.02 11.99 -8.95
C GLU A 226 16.50 11.62 -8.67
N ARG A 227 16.85 11.40 -7.41
CA ARG A 227 18.24 11.10 -7.00
C ARG A 227 18.61 9.63 -7.07
N SER A 228 17.63 8.74 -6.89
CA SER A 228 17.85 7.30 -6.79
C SER A 228 16.75 6.51 -7.53
N PRO A 229 16.56 6.72 -8.85
CA PRO A 229 15.50 6.03 -9.61
C PRO A 229 15.68 4.51 -9.59
N GLU A 230 16.89 3.99 -9.50
CA GLU A 230 17.14 2.55 -9.36
C GLU A 230 16.63 1.99 -8.03
N LEU A 231 16.78 2.72 -6.92
CA LEU A 231 16.19 2.34 -5.63
C LEU A 231 14.66 2.25 -5.74
N VAL A 232 14.02 3.24 -6.38
CA VAL A 232 12.56 3.23 -6.60
C VAL A 232 12.15 2.06 -7.50
N SER A 233 12.92 1.78 -8.56
CA SER A 233 12.71 0.61 -9.42
C SER A 233 12.76 -0.71 -8.64
N LYS A 234 13.71 -0.87 -7.72
CA LYS A 234 13.83 -2.03 -6.82
C LYS A 234 12.61 -2.17 -5.90
N LEU A 235 12.11 -1.07 -5.32
CA LEU A 235 10.90 -1.05 -4.49
C LEU A 235 9.68 -1.50 -5.31
N ILE A 236 9.53 -1.00 -6.52
CA ILE A 236 8.44 -1.38 -7.43
C ILE A 236 8.54 -2.87 -7.77
N ARG A 237 9.73 -3.38 -8.18
CA ARG A 237 9.90 -4.81 -8.49
C ARG A 237 9.57 -5.72 -7.31
N ALA A 238 10.01 -5.37 -6.10
CA ALA A 238 9.67 -6.11 -4.89
C ALA A 238 8.15 -6.10 -4.62
N THR A 239 7.49 -4.95 -4.82
CA THR A 239 6.03 -4.80 -4.65
C THR A 239 5.27 -5.62 -5.69
N VAL A 240 5.67 -5.58 -6.96
CA VAL A 240 5.06 -6.38 -8.04
C VAL A 240 5.21 -7.88 -7.76
N LYS A 241 6.40 -8.34 -7.36
CA LYS A 241 6.63 -9.74 -6.97
C LYS A 241 5.74 -10.15 -5.79
N ALA A 242 5.60 -9.29 -4.78
CA ALA A 242 4.72 -9.56 -3.65
C ALA A 242 3.25 -9.68 -4.09
N THR A 243 2.78 -8.79 -4.95
CA THR A 243 1.42 -8.85 -5.52
C THR A 243 1.18 -10.16 -6.29
N LEU A 244 2.15 -10.60 -7.10
CA LEU A 244 2.08 -11.88 -7.80
C LEU A 244 2.03 -13.06 -6.84
N MET A 245 2.78 -13.01 -5.73
CA MET A 245 2.75 -14.06 -4.69
C MET A 245 1.40 -14.10 -3.98
N ILE A 246 0.80 -12.94 -3.67
CA ILE A 246 -0.54 -12.88 -3.07
C ILE A 246 -1.56 -13.53 -4.00
N ASN A 247 -1.58 -13.14 -5.26
CA ASN A 247 -2.52 -13.66 -6.26
C ASN A 247 -2.31 -15.15 -6.56
N GLY A 248 -1.07 -15.63 -6.48
CA GLY A 248 -0.73 -17.05 -6.69
C GLY A 248 -1.03 -17.95 -5.48
N ASN A 249 -1.00 -17.41 -4.26
CA ASN A 249 -1.26 -18.16 -3.02
C ASN A 249 -1.78 -17.23 -1.91
N LEU A 250 -3.07 -16.94 -1.94
CA LEU A 250 -3.71 -16.06 -0.97
C LEU A 250 -3.60 -16.61 0.47
N VAL A 251 -3.79 -17.93 0.66
CA VAL A 251 -3.70 -18.55 2.00
C VAL A 251 -2.30 -18.40 2.60
N GLY A 252 -1.25 -18.72 1.82
CA GLY A 252 0.13 -18.56 2.29
C GLY A 252 0.51 -17.10 2.55
N SER A 253 -0.07 -16.17 1.80
CA SER A 253 0.10 -14.73 2.00
C SER A 253 -0.67 -14.24 3.23
N ALA A 254 -1.89 -14.72 3.44
CA ALA A 254 -2.69 -14.40 4.62
C ALA A 254 -1.98 -14.84 5.92
N ALA A 255 -1.27 -15.99 5.92
CA ALA A 255 -0.49 -16.41 7.09
C ALA A 255 0.61 -15.40 7.47
N VAL A 256 1.26 -14.77 6.50
CA VAL A 256 2.25 -13.70 6.77
C VAL A 256 1.58 -12.47 7.35
N VAL A 257 0.48 -12.02 6.74
CA VAL A 257 -0.25 -10.83 7.17
C VAL A 257 -0.88 -11.04 8.55
N ALA A 258 -1.44 -12.22 8.82
CA ALA A 258 -1.98 -12.63 10.13
C ALA A 258 -0.95 -12.45 11.25
N ASN A 259 0.27 -12.97 11.04
CA ASN A 259 1.36 -12.81 11.99
C ASN A 259 1.74 -11.34 12.24
N ARG A 260 1.62 -10.49 11.23
CA ARG A 260 1.93 -9.05 11.33
C ARG A 260 0.85 -8.27 12.07
N LEU A 261 -0.41 -8.62 11.81
CA LEU A 261 -1.56 -7.93 12.41
C LEU A 261 -1.97 -8.50 13.77
N GLY A 262 -1.53 -9.72 14.10
CA GLY A 262 -1.90 -10.39 15.36
C GLY A 262 -3.35 -10.88 15.36
N ILE A 263 -3.90 -11.23 14.20
CA ILE A 263 -5.27 -11.77 14.04
C ILE A 263 -5.21 -13.18 13.48
N SER A 264 -6.35 -13.90 13.48
CA SER A 264 -6.40 -15.28 13.00
C SER A 264 -6.07 -15.40 11.50
N LEU A 265 -5.61 -16.58 11.09
CA LEU A 265 -5.40 -16.86 9.66
C LEU A 265 -6.72 -16.81 8.88
N GLU A 266 -7.80 -17.32 9.47
CA GLU A 266 -9.13 -17.33 8.87
C GLU A 266 -9.66 -15.93 8.61
N ASP A 267 -9.67 -15.08 9.64
CA ASP A 267 -10.08 -13.65 9.49
C ASP A 267 -9.21 -12.91 8.50
N THR A 268 -7.90 -13.18 8.50
CA THR A 268 -6.97 -12.52 7.56
C THR A 268 -7.22 -12.96 6.12
N TYR A 269 -7.43 -14.28 5.91
CA TYR A 269 -7.74 -14.81 4.59
C TYR A 269 -9.04 -14.21 4.05
N GLU A 270 -10.10 -14.20 4.87
CA GLU A 270 -11.38 -13.60 4.50
C GLU A 270 -11.22 -12.11 4.19
N SER A 271 -10.56 -11.36 5.07
CA SER A 271 -10.27 -9.93 4.86
C SER A 271 -9.54 -9.68 3.55
N MET A 272 -8.48 -10.44 3.27
CA MET A 272 -7.67 -10.29 2.06
C MET A 272 -8.43 -10.68 0.79
N SER A 273 -9.41 -11.56 0.88
CA SER A 273 -10.25 -11.97 -0.26
C SER A 273 -11.13 -10.82 -0.80
N TRP A 274 -11.38 -9.80 0.02
CA TRP A 274 -12.15 -8.62 -0.35
C TRP A 274 -11.32 -7.51 -1.01
N LEU A 275 -10.00 -7.72 -1.17
CA LEU A 275 -9.11 -6.82 -1.90
C LEU A 275 -8.73 -7.45 -3.25
N SER A 276 -8.67 -6.63 -4.29
CA SER A 276 -8.14 -7.04 -5.60
C SER A 276 -6.71 -6.52 -5.73
N TYR A 277 -5.73 -7.38 -5.50
CA TYR A 277 -4.31 -6.99 -5.51
C TYR A 277 -3.80 -6.84 -6.94
N GLN A 278 -3.36 -5.63 -7.28
CA GLN A 278 -2.82 -5.28 -8.60
C GLN A 278 -1.89 -4.08 -8.51
N ASN A 279 -1.04 -3.89 -9.54
CA ASN A 279 -0.09 -2.79 -9.55
C ASN A 279 -0.35 -1.75 -10.65
N GLU A 280 -1.14 -2.08 -11.65
CA GLU A 280 -1.49 -1.16 -12.73
C GLU A 280 -2.32 0.01 -12.21
N ILE A 281 -2.04 1.20 -12.74
CA ILE A 281 -2.74 2.44 -12.38
C ILE A 281 -3.74 2.76 -13.49
N ASP A 282 -5.03 2.70 -13.16
CA ASP A 282 -6.08 3.21 -14.03
C ASP A 282 -6.21 4.72 -13.83
N MET A 283 -5.72 5.49 -14.80
CA MET A 283 -5.68 6.95 -14.75
C MET A 283 -7.07 7.58 -14.66
N ASP A 284 -8.09 6.96 -15.26
CA ASP A 284 -9.46 7.49 -15.27
C ASP A 284 -10.09 7.29 -13.88
N SER A 285 -9.93 6.13 -13.26
CA SER A 285 -10.39 5.88 -11.89
C SER A 285 -9.67 6.76 -10.87
N PHE A 286 -8.38 7.01 -11.05
CA PHE A 286 -7.62 7.90 -10.17
C PHE A 286 -8.03 9.36 -10.35
N GLN A 287 -8.29 9.84 -11.58
CA GLN A 287 -8.82 11.18 -11.80
C GLN A 287 -10.23 11.32 -11.23
N ARG A 288 -11.10 10.32 -11.45
CA ARG A 288 -12.43 10.28 -10.83
C ARG A 288 -12.34 10.39 -9.30
N TYR A 289 -11.34 9.76 -8.68
CA TYR A 289 -11.12 9.88 -7.22
C TYR A 289 -10.86 11.34 -6.82
N VAL A 290 -9.99 12.05 -7.55
CA VAL A 290 -9.73 13.50 -7.33
C VAL A 290 -11.00 14.31 -7.49
N ASP A 291 -11.76 14.09 -8.57
CA ASP A 291 -12.99 14.84 -8.87
C ASP A 291 -14.04 14.65 -7.77
N LEU A 292 -14.17 13.43 -7.23
CA LEU A 292 -15.04 13.16 -6.09
C LEU A 292 -14.55 13.84 -4.80
N MET A 293 -13.23 13.92 -4.58
CA MET A 293 -12.67 14.67 -3.44
C MET A 293 -13.00 16.16 -3.54
N VAL A 294 -12.99 16.75 -4.74
CA VAL A 294 -13.44 18.13 -4.96
C VAL A 294 -14.94 18.25 -4.74
N LYS A 295 -15.74 17.38 -5.35
CA LYS A 295 -17.20 17.34 -5.23
C LYS A 295 -17.67 17.31 -3.78
N TYR A 296 -17.00 16.52 -2.92
CA TYR A 296 -17.36 16.40 -1.51
C TYR A 296 -16.59 17.39 -0.61
N GLY A 297 -15.94 18.39 -1.19
CA GLY A 297 -15.29 19.48 -0.48
C GLY A 297 -14.07 19.05 0.34
N VAL A 298 -13.43 17.94 -0.03
CA VAL A 298 -12.15 17.48 0.56
C VAL A 298 -10.99 18.32 0.01
N LEU A 299 -11.00 18.57 -1.29
CA LEU A 299 -10.07 19.46 -1.99
C LEU A 299 -10.79 20.75 -2.36
N GLU A 300 -10.11 21.87 -2.22
CA GLU A 300 -10.61 23.19 -2.62
C GLU A 300 -10.56 23.39 -4.15
N LYS A 301 -9.59 22.75 -4.80
CA LYS A 301 -9.34 22.85 -6.24
C LYS A 301 -9.08 21.48 -6.82
N SER A 302 -9.50 21.28 -8.05
CA SER A 302 -9.12 20.09 -8.82
C SER A 302 -7.62 20.13 -9.14
N LEU A 303 -7.01 18.95 -9.20
CA LEU A 303 -5.66 18.75 -9.69
C LEU A 303 -5.70 17.63 -10.75
N TYR A 304 -4.76 17.66 -11.67
CA TYR A 304 -4.62 16.57 -12.62
C TYR A 304 -3.82 15.44 -11.98
N ILE A 305 -4.40 14.27 -11.90
CA ILE A 305 -3.75 13.12 -11.24
C ILE A 305 -2.39 12.77 -11.90
N ARG A 306 -2.21 13.09 -13.16
CA ARG A 306 -0.94 12.94 -13.89
C ARG A 306 0.23 13.70 -13.28
N GLU A 307 -0.02 14.75 -12.52
CA GLU A 307 1.04 15.54 -11.87
C GLU A 307 1.66 14.81 -10.67
N ILE A 308 0.92 13.85 -10.11
CA ILE A 308 1.30 13.11 -8.91
C ILE A 308 1.76 11.68 -9.24
N ILE A 309 1.55 11.19 -10.46
CA ILE A 309 1.86 9.82 -10.89
C ILE A 309 3.09 9.82 -11.80
N ASP A 310 3.98 8.85 -11.56
CA ASP A 310 5.00 8.42 -12.51
C ASP A 310 5.01 6.89 -12.58
N SER A 311 4.43 6.35 -13.64
CA SER A 311 4.34 4.91 -13.91
C SER A 311 5.44 4.38 -14.82
N THR A 312 6.45 5.20 -15.17
CA THR A 312 7.52 4.82 -16.11
C THR A 312 8.28 3.58 -15.63
N LEU A 313 8.71 3.57 -14.37
CA LEU A 313 9.43 2.45 -13.78
C LEU A 313 8.53 1.23 -13.55
N LEU A 314 7.23 1.45 -13.27
CA LEU A 314 6.25 0.38 -13.15
C LEU A 314 6.05 -0.37 -14.48
N SER A 315 5.90 0.37 -15.59
CA SER A 315 5.78 -0.23 -16.94
C SER A 315 6.97 -1.11 -17.28
N GLN A 316 8.18 -0.70 -16.89
CA GLN A 316 9.38 -1.53 -17.05
C GLN A 316 9.33 -2.79 -16.18
N ALA A 317 8.90 -2.67 -14.92
CA ALA A 317 8.80 -3.80 -13.98
C ALA A 317 7.74 -4.84 -14.40
N LEU A 318 6.65 -4.40 -15.03
CA LEU A 318 5.60 -5.27 -15.57
C LEU A 318 5.97 -5.90 -16.92
N GLY A 319 7.13 -5.53 -17.51
CA GLY A 319 7.55 -6.01 -18.83
C GLY A 319 6.78 -5.38 -20.00
N CYS A 320 5.99 -4.34 -19.74
CA CYS A 320 5.34 -3.55 -20.78
C CYS A 320 6.39 -2.62 -21.40
N ARG A 321 6.76 -2.87 -22.67
CA ARG A 321 7.51 -1.90 -23.45
C ARG A 321 6.57 -0.75 -23.79
N GLY A 322 6.88 0.44 -23.32
CA GLY A 322 6.19 1.68 -23.64
C GLY A 322 6.24 2.02 -25.14
#